data_87b9483d5dd44f9ebff407c2eb38a3e6
#
_entry.id   87b9483d5dd44f9ebff407c2eb38a3e6
#
_cell.length_a   1.000
_cell.length_b   1.000
_cell.length_c   1.000
_cell.angle_alpha   90.00
_cell.angle_beta   90.00
_cell.angle_gamma   90.00
#
_symmetry.space_group_name_H-M   'P 1'
#
loop_
_entity.id
_entity.type
_entity.pdbx_description
1 polymer ?
#
loop_
_entity_poly.entity_id
_entity_poly.type
_entity_poly.pdbx_seq_one_letter_code
_entity_poly.pdbx_strand_id
1 'polypeptide(L)'
;MPLLSGTGKMAKDTVLSFIEDEALSRGAAIAFYTVTAIAPVMLIVIAIAGLAFGREAAQKALTGQLSGLMGQQAAELLQAAVASAAGKPSGILATLLGITMLIATASGVFGEMQSALNKIWRAKAKGTTVSRMIRARAASIGLVATLGFLLIVSLVVSAGLTAFGDYLNSVLPFGQLIMTVLNGAVSLTLISMLFAAIYKILPDRHLEWRDVIVGAVVTAVLFTIGKAGIGWYIGSSAVASSYGAAGALIVVLLWIYYSTQIFLLGAEFTKIYANRHGSKQKSPVAEGG
;
A
#
# COMPACT_ATOMS: atom_id res chain seq x y z
N MET A 1 -24.48 4.13 26.74
CA MET A 1 -23.40 3.17 26.53
C MET A 1 -23.63 2.13 25.40
N PRO A 2 -24.59 2.23 24.50
CA PRO A 2 -24.79 1.24 23.40
C PRO A 2 -23.75 1.35 22.26
N LEU A 3 -23.11 2.51 22.07
CA LEU A 3 -22.14 2.71 20.99
C LEU A 3 -20.83 1.91 21.19
N LEU A 4 -20.34 1.77 22.43
CA LEU A 4 -19.13 1.02 22.75
C LEU A 4 -19.31 -0.50 22.57
N SER A 5 -20.55 -1.01 22.74
CA SER A 5 -20.82 -2.43 22.50
C SER A 5 -20.86 -2.78 21.02
N GLY A 6 -21.23 -1.85 20.14
CA GLY A 6 -21.27 -2.02 18.70
C GLY A 6 -19.87 -2.03 18.07
N THR A 7 -19.01 -1.08 18.47
CA THR A 7 -17.63 -0.98 17.97
C THR A 7 -16.76 -2.16 18.41
N GLY A 8 -16.91 -2.60 19.69
CA GLY A 8 -16.20 -3.78 20.19
C GLY A 8 -16.59 -5.08 19.47
N LYS A 9 -17.88 -5.27 19.18
CA LYS A 9 -18.34 -6.39 18.36
C LYS A 9 -17.80 -6.33 16.93
N MET A 10 -17.75 -5.15 16.34
CA MET A 10 -17.22 -4.97 14.98
C MET A 10 -15.72 -5.27 14.92
N ALA A 11 -14.93 -4.82 15.88
CA ALA A 11 -13.52 -5.15 15.99
C ALA A 11 -13.29 -6.65 16.18
N LYS A 12 -14.06 -7.30 17.07
CA LYS A 12 -13.99 -8.74 17.27
C LYS A 12 -14.30 -9.52 15.99
N ASP A 13 -15.38 -9.17 15.30
CA ASP A 13 -15.77 -9.86 14.06
C ASP A 13 -14.73 -9.64 12.95
N THR A 14 -14.11 -8.45 12.89
CA THR A 14 -13.01 -8.17 11.96
C THR A 14 -11.83 -9.11 12.20
N VAL A 15 -11.42 -9.28 13.45
CA VAL A 15 -10.29 -10.17 13.81
C VAL A 15 -10.65 -11.64 13.55
N LEU A 16 -11.86 -12.06 13.87
CA LEU A 16 -12.30 -13.44 13.59
C LEU A 16 -12.33 -13.74 12.09
N SER A 17 -12.94 -12.85 11.29
CA SER A 17 -12.94 -13.00 9.82
C SER A 17 -11.52 -12.98 9.24
N PHE A 18 -10.62 -12.17 9.77
CA PHE A 18 -9.23 -12.11 9.36
C PHE A 18 -8.50 -13.45 9.56
N ILE A 19 -8.79 -14.14 10.67
CA ILE A 19 -8.23 -15.47 10.94
C ILE A 19 -8.88 -16.54 10.05
N GLU A 20 -10.21 -16.53 9.92
CA GLU A 20 -10.97 -17.47 9.07
C GLU A 20 -10.60 -17.39 7.58
N ASP A 21 -10.30 -16.19 7.08
CA ASP A 21 -9.93 -15.97 5.68
C ASP A 21 -8.42 -16.18 5.43
N GLU A 22 -7.69 -16.72 6.42
CA GLU A 22 -6.24 -17.06 6.36
C GLU A 22 -5.39 -15.85 5.95
N ALA A 23 -5.75 -14.65 6.43
CA ALA A 23 -5.11 -13.41 6.04
C ALA A 23 -3.60 -13.39 6.34
N LEU A 24 -3.17 -14.05 7.42
CA LEU A 24 -1.75 -14.16 7.78
C LEU A 24 -0.94 -14.86 6.68
N SER A 25 -1.41 -16.01 6.18
CA SER A 25 -0.74 -16.76 5.12
C SER A 25 -0.75 -16.02 3.78
N ARG A 26 -1.89 -15.39 3.45
CA ARG A 26 -2.02 -14.56 2.24
C ARG A 26 -1.13 -13.33 2.30
N GLY A 27 -1.03 -12.71 3.44
CA GLY A 27 -0.12 -11.60 3.66
C GLY A 27 1.35 -11.99 3.48
N ALA A 28 1.73 -13.18 3.89
CA ALA A 28 3.08 -13.69 3.65
C ALA A 28 3.36 -13.92 2.15
N ALA A 29 2.40 -14.47 1.41
CA ALA A 29 2.51 -14.65 -0.04
C ALA A 29 2.62 -13.29 -0.76
N ILE A 30 1.77 -12.31 -0.42
CA ILE A 30 1.84 -10.96 -0.98
C ILE A 30 3.20 -10.33 -0.67
N ALA A 31 3.69 -10.45 0.58
CA ALA A 31 4.97 -9.90 0.97
C ALA A 31 6.13 -10.50 0.17
N PHE A 32 6.13 -11.80 -0.03
CA PHE A 32 7.15 -12.48 -0.84
C PHE A 32 7.17 -11.98 -2.29
N TYR A 33 6.01 -11.94 -2.95
CA TYR A 33 5.92 -11.41 -4.30
C TYR A 33 6.30 -9.93 -4.38
N THR A 34 5.95 -9.13 -3.38
CA THR A 34 6.29 -7.71 -3.34
C THR A 34 7.80 -7.49 -3.22
N VAL A 35 8.48 -8.22 -2.32
CA VAL A 35 9.94 -8.12 -2.19
C VAL A 35 10.63 -8.47 -3.51
N THR A 36 10.19 -9.53 -4.19
CA THR A 36 10.78 -9.92 -5.47
C THR A 36 10.50 -8.94 -6.61
N ALA A 37 9.39 -8.22 -6.55
CA ALA A 37 9.00 -7.22 -7.55
C ALA A 37 9.60 -5.83 -7.30
N ILE A 38 10.10 -5.53 -6.09
CA ILE A 38 10.41 -4.16 -5.67
C ILE A 38 11.52 -3.52 -6.53
N ALA A 39 12.62 -4.24 -6.78
CA ALA A 39 13.74 -3.71 -7.54
C ALA A 39 13.36 -3.39 -9.00
N PRO A 40 12.70 -4.28 -9.78
CA PRO A 40 12.26 -3.95 -11.13
C PRO A 40 11.19 -2.84 -11.16
N VAL A 41 10.28 -2.77 -10.18
CA VAL A 41 9.28 -1.69 -10.10
C VAL A 41 9.97 -0.35 -9.85
N MET A 42 10.93 -0.29 -8.94
CA MET A 42 11.70 0.93 -8.64
C MET A 42 12.46 1.45 -9.85
N LEU A 43 13.08 0.56 -10.65
CA LEU A 43 13.75 0.95 -11.88
C LEU A 43 12.80 1.65 -12.86
N ILE A 44 11.58 1.15 -13.02
CA ILE A 44 10.58 1.77 -13.89
C ILE A 44 10.12 3.11 -13.33
N VAL A 45 9.85 3.20 -12.03
CA VAL A 45 9.44 4.47 -11.39
C VAL A 45 10.53 5.53 -11.57
N ILE A 46 11.81 5.17 -11.35
CA ILE A 46 12.95 6.08 -11.59
C ILE A 46 13.06 6.46 -13.07
N ALA A 47 12.85 5.51 -13.99
CA ALA A 47 12.90 5.79 -15.41
C ALA A 47 11.82 6.79 -15.84
N ILE A 48 10.56 6.56 -15.41
CA ILE A 48 9.42 7.44 -15.75
C ILE A 48 9.57 8.81 -15.10
N ALA A 49 9.84 8.87 -13.79
CA ALA A 49 10.04 10.13 -13.08
C ALA A 49 11.29 10.87 -13.58
N GLY A 50 12.32 10.13 -13.98
CA GLY A 50 13.54 10.67 -14.55
C GLY A 50 13.35 11.38 -15.90
N LEU A 51 12.35 11.00 -16.69
CA LEU A 51 11.98 11.71 -17.91
C LEU A 51 11.43 13.11 -17.63
N ALA A 52 10.72 13.29 -16.50
CA ALA A 52 10.11 14.57 -16.14
C ALA A 52 11.03 15.45 -15.29
N PHE A 53 11.78 14.88 -14.37
CA PHE A 53 12.52 15.60 -13.31
C PHE A 53 14.04 15.40 -13.36
N GLY A 54 14.53 14.53 -14.25
CA GLY A 54 15.92 14.06 -14.25
C GLY A 54 16.11 12.86 -13.30
N ARG A 55 17.02 11.95 -13.70
CA ARG A 55 17.22 10.65 -13.03
C ARG A 55 17.70 10.78 -11.57
N GLU A 56 18.61 11.70 -11.30
CA GLU A 56 19.15 11.93 -9.95
C GLU A 56 18.09 12.48 -9.00
N ALA A 57 17.31 13.48 -9.47
CA ALA A 57 16.22 14.06 -8.68
C ALA A 57 15.14 13.02 -8.37
N ALA A 58 14.75 12.20 -9.35
CA ALA A 58 13.79 11.11 -9.18
C ALA A 58 14.28 10.07 -8.17
N GLN A 59 15.55 9.66 -8.26
CA GLN A 59 16.16 8.71 -7.33
C GLN A 59 16.22 9.24 -5.91
N LYS A 60 16.66 10.48 -5.72
CA LYS A 60 16.74 11.15 -4.42
C LYS A 60 15.36 11.30 -3.77
N ALA A 61 14.37 11.76 -4.54
CA ALA A 61 13.00 11.92 -4.07
C ALA A 61 12.39 10.58 -3.65
N LEU A 62 12.61 9.53 -4.43
CA LEU A 62 12.12 8.19 -4.14
C LEU A 62 12.76 7.60 -2.88
N THR A 63 14.09 7.76 -2.72
CA THR A 63 14.80 7.33 -1.50
C THR A 63 14.28 8.08 -0.28
N GLY A 64 14.03 9.38 -0.38
CA GLY A 64 13.43 10.17 0.71
C GLY A 64 12.04 9.67 1.11
N GLN A 65 11.17 9.36 0.15
CA GLN A 65 9.85 8.79 0.43
C GLN A 65 9.94 7.41 1.10
N LEU A 66 10.83 6.54 0.62
CA LEU A 66 11.05 5.22 1.21
C LEU A 66 11.60 5.30 2.62
N SER A 67 12.57 6.21 2.86
CA SER A 67 13.11 6.44 4.22
C SER A 67 12.01 6.89 5.19
N GLY A 68 11.09 7.73 4.74
CA GLY A 68 9.93 8.14 5.53
C GLY A 68 8.91 7.04 5.82
N LEU A 69 8.86 6.00 4.97
CA LEU A 69 7.92 4.88 5.11
C LEU A 69 8.51 3.73 5.94
N MET A 70 9.71 3.28 5.61
CA MET A 70 10.31 2.04 6.13
C MET A 70 11.61 2.23 6.92
N GLY A 71 12.04 3.48 7.11
CA GLY A 71 13.29 3.83 7.76
C GLY A 71 14.48 3.85 6.81
N GLN A 72 15.55 4.50 7.25
CA GLN A 72 16.72 4.80 6.40
C GLN A 72 17.46 3.54 5.95
N GLN A 73 17.67 2.57 6.84
CA GLN A 73 18.37 1.32 6.53
C GLN A 73 17.69 0.51 5.43
N ALA A 74 16.36 0.35 5.52
CA ALA A 74 15.60 -0.37 4.51
C ALA A 74 15.61 0.37 3.16
N ALA A 75 15.52 1.70 3.17
CA ALA A 75 15.57 2.52 1.96
C ALA A 75 16.95 2.46 1.27
N GLU A 76 18.05 2.49 2.01
CA GLU A 76 19.41 2.36 1.49
C GLU A 76 19.65 1.01 0.80
N LEU A 77 19.09 -0.06 1.36
CA LEU A 77 19.19 -1.39 0.76
C LEU A 77 18.42 -1.53 -0.54
N LEU A 78 17.21 -0.98 -0.58
CA LEU A 78 16.45 -0.92 -1.82
C LEU A 78 17.19 -0.11 -2.87
N GLN A 79 17.80 1.01 -2.48
CA GLN A 79 18.62 1.81 -3.36
C GLN A 79 19.84 1.03 -3.88
N ALA A 80 20.53 0.29 -3.02
CA ALA A 80 21.65 -0.55 -3.42
C ALA A 80 21.22 -1.67 -4.38
N ALA A 81 20.06 -2.31 -4.13
CA ALA A 81 19.49 -3.31 -5.02
C ALA A 81 19.14 -2.73 -6.40
N VAL A 82 18.54 -1.54 -6.44
CA VAL A 82 18.21 -0.81 -7.67
C VAL A 82 19.49 -0.41 -8.42
N ALA A 83 20.51 0.12 -7.73
CA ALA A 83 21.78 0.50 -8.34
C ALA A 83 22.50 -0.71 -8.94
N SER A 84 22.51 -1.84 -8.21
CA SER A 84 23.07 -3.11 -8.71
C SER A 84 22.35 -3.63 -9.95
N ALA A 85 21.02 -3.49 -9.99
CA ALA A 85 20.22 -3.89 -11.16
C ALA A 85 20.41 -2.94 -12.35
N ALA A 86 20.62 -1.64 -12.10
CA ALA A 86 20.82 -0.61 -13.13
C ALA A 86 22.24 -0.66 -13.74
N GLY A 87 23.24 -1.12 -13.00
CA GLY A 87 24.64 -1.13 -13.41
C GLY A 87 25.08 -2.28 -14.33
N LYS A 88 24.21 -3.24 -14.62
CA LYS A 88 24.54 -4.35 -15.53
C LYS A 88 24.46 -3.90 -16.99
N PRO A 89 25.47 -4.26 -17.85
CA PRO A 89 25.43 -3.94 -19.26
C PRO A 89 24.20 -4.57 -19.89
N SER A 90 23.32 -3.71 -20.41
CA SER A 90 22.04 -4.11 -20.99
C SER A 90 22.19 -4.45 -22.46
N GLY A 91 22.36 -5.74 -22.76
CA GLY A 91 22.02 -6.24 -24.09
C GLY A 91 20.49 -6.36 -24.24
N ILE A 92 19.98 -6.37 -25.48
CA ILE A 92 18.55 -6.54 -25.78
C ILE A 92 17.96 -7.75 -25.04
N LEU A 93 18.70 -8.85 -24.93
CA LEU A 93 18.28 -10.05 -24.23
C LEU A 93 18.09 -9.80 -22.72
N ALA A 94 19.03 -9.07 -22.07
CA ALA A 94 18.93 -8.75 -20.65
C ALA A 94 17.73 -7.82 -20.37
N THR A 95 17.45 -6.88 -21.26
CA THR A 95 16.29 -5.98 -21.18
C THR A 95 14.98 -6.77 -21.31
N LEU A 96 14.89 -7.67 -22.30
CA LEU A 96 13.71 -8.53 -22.49
C LEU A 96 13.47 -9.45 -21.29
N LEU A 97 14.51 -10.07 -20.75
CA LEU A 97 14.42 -10.90 -19.55
C LEU A 97 13.98 -10.08 -18.33
N GLY A 98 14.53 -8.87 -18.15
CA GLY A 98 14.15 -7.95 -17.07
C GLY A 98 12.68 -7.55 -17.15
N ILE A 99 12.19 -7.17 -18.33
CA ILE A 99 10.78 -6.82 -18.56
C ILE A 99 9.87 -8.03 -18.32
N THR A 100 10.24 -9.20 -18.82
CA THR A 100 9.47 -10.44 -18.62
C THR A 100 9.38 -10.79 -17.14
N MET A 101 10.48 -10.71 -16.42
CA MET A 101 10.55 -10.99 -14.99
C MET A 101 9.74 -9.98 -14.17
N LEU A 102 9.79 -8.70 -14.57
CA LEU A 102 8.95 -7.66 -13.98
C LEU A 102 7.45 -7.96 -14.16
N ILE A 103 7.03 -8.26 -15.40
CA ILE A 103 5.62 -8.57 -15.68
C ILE A 103 5.17 -9.79 -14.89
N ALA A 104 6.01 -10.82 -14.76
CA ALA A 104 5.72 -12.02 -14.02
C ALA A 104 5.56 -11.73 -12.52
N THR A 105 6.52 -11.03 -11.91
CA THR A 105 6.52 -10.74 -10.46
C THR A 105 5.43 -9.74 -10.07
N ALA A 106 5.24 -8.66 -10.84
CA ALA A 106 4.17 -7.70 -10.61
C ALA A 106 2.78 -8.37 -10.74
N SER A 107 2.61 -9.26 -11.74
CA SER A 107 1.37 -10.05 -11.88
C SER A 107 1.13 -10.94 -10.66
N GLY A 108 2.17 -11.48 -10.03
CA GLY A 108 2.09 -12.26 -8.79
C GLY A 108 1.56 -11.44 -7.61
N VAL A 109 2.10 -10.24 -7.38
CA VAL A 109 1.64 -9.33 -6.31
C VAL A 109 0.15 -9.03 -6.46
N PHE A 110 -0.23 -8.49 -7.61
CA PHE A 110 -1.62 -8.09 -7.85
C PHE A 110 -2.59 -9.27 -7.90
N GLY A 111 -2.15 -10.41 -8.45
CA GLY A 111 -2.93 -11.63 -8.47
C GLY A 111 -3.23 -12.15 -7.07
N GLU A 112 -2.24 -12.16 -6.18
CA GLU A 112 -2.43 -12.59 -4.80
C GLU A 112 -3.26 -11.59 -3.99
N MET A 113 -3.04 -10.27 -4.16
CA MET A 113 -3.88 -9.24 -3.55
C MET A 113 -5.35 -9.37 -4.01
N GLN A 114 -5.59 -9.57 -5.31
CA GLN A 114 -6.93 -9.77 -5.86
C GLN A 114 -7.57 -11.05 -5.30
N SER A 115 -6.80 -12.15 -5.24
CA SER A 115 -7.27 -13.42 -4.67
C SER A 115 -7.66 -13.26 -3.20
N ALA A 116 -6.84 -12.59 -2.40
CA ALA A 116 -7.11 -12.29 -1.01
C ALA A 116 -8.39 -11.46 -0.84
N LEU A 117 -8.51 -10.35 -1.59
CA LEU A 117 -9.71 -9.51 -1.56
C LEU A 117 -10.96 -10.25 -2.03
N ASN A 118 -10.86 -11.07 -3.08
CA ASN A 118 -11.96 -11.88 -3.55
C ASN A 118 -12.44 -12.91 -2.50
N LYS A 119 -11.50 -13.50 -1.73
CA LYS A 119 -11.85 -14.37 -0.61
C LYS A 119 -12.56 -13.58 0.48
N ILE A 120 -12.02 -12.44 0.90
CA ILE A 120 -12.63 -11.55 1.90
C ILE A 120 -14.08 -11.20 1.48
N TRP A 121 -14.24 -10.71 0.26
CA TRP A 121 -15.55 -10.26 -0.23
C TRP A 121 -16.47 -11.40 -0.71
N ARG A 122 -16.06 -12.67 -0.58
CA ARG A 122 -16.78 -13.83 -1.11
C ARG A 122 -17.20 -13.61 -2.58
N ALA A 123 -16.28 -13.02 -3.38
CA ALA A 123 -16.54 -12.74 -4.78
C ALA A 123 -16.49 -14.05 -5.59
N LYS A 124 -17.52 -14.29 -6.38
CA LYS A 124 -17.50 -15.39 -7.35
C LYS A 124 -16.70 -14.96 -8.56
N ALA A 125 -15.70 -15.76 -8.94
CA ALA A 125 -14.91 -15.51 -10.13
C ALA A 125 -15.82 -15.45 -11.36
N LYS A 126 -15.85 -14.31 -12.06
CA LYS A 126 -16.67 -14.10 -13.27
C LYS A 126 -15.83 -14.31 -14.53
N GLY A 127 -16.34 -15.09 -15.48
CA GLY A 127 -15.78 -15.26 -16.81
C GLY A 127 -14.82 -16.45 -16.96
N THR A 128 -14.32 -16.64 -18.20
CA THR A 128 -13.35 -17.66 -18.55
C THR A 128 -11.97 -17.34 -17.97
N THR A 129 -11.10 -18.34 -17.86
CA THR A 129 -9.73 -18.18 -17.34
C THR A 129 -8.96 -17.11 -18.10
N VAL A 130 -9.09 -17.04 -19.42
CA VAL A 130 -8.43 -16.03 -20.28
C VAL A 130 -8.97 -14.63 -20.00
N SER A 131 -10.28 -14.46 -19.93
CA SER A 131 -10.93 -13.18 -19.61
C SER A 131 -10.52 -12.65 -18.23
N ARG A 132 -10.36 -13.56 -17.24
CA ARG A 132 -9.86 -13.21 -15.90
C ARG A 132 -8.42 -12.74 -15.94
N MET A 133 -7.54 -13.43 -16.68
CA MET A 133 -6.14 -13.02 -16.83
C MET A 133 -6.01 -11.63 -17.48
N ILE A 134 -6.77 -11.36 -18.55
CA ILE A 134 -6.75 -10.05 -19.22
C ILE A 134 -7.25 -8.96 -18.27
N ARG A 135 -8.33 -9.20 -17.55
CA ARG A 135 -8.88 -8.23 -16.58
C ARG A 135 -7.94 -7.98 -15.41
N ALA A 136 -7.32 -9.02 -14.86
CA ALA A 136 -6.32 -8.89 -13.80
C ALA A 136 -5.11 -8.07 -14.26
N ARG A 137 -4.64 -8.28 -15.50
CA ARG A 137 -3.54 -7.49 -16.07
C ARG A 137 -3.95 -6.03 -16.32
N ALA A 138 -5.14 -5.79 -16.84
CA ALA A 138 -5.66 -4.42 -17.03
C ALA A 138 -5.82 -3.70 -15.67
N ALA A 139 -6.34 -4.38 -14.65
CA ALA A 139 -6.45 -3.84 -13.30
C ALA A 139 -5.06 -3.55 -12.69
N SER A 140 -4.07 -4.43 -12.90
CA SER A 140 -2.69 -4.22 -12.44
C SER A 140 -2.06 -2.99 -13.10
N ILE A 141 -2.21 -2.83 -14.41
CA ILE A 141 -1.70 -1.66 -15.13
C ILE A 141 -2.39 -0.39 -14.64
N GLY A 142 -3.71 -0.40 -14.52
CA GLY A 142 -4.49 0.71 -13.98
C GLY A 142 -4.08 1.10 -12.57
N LEU A 143 -3.79 0.12 -11.72
CA LEU A 143 -3.34 0.34 -10.36
C LEU A 143 -1.92 0.91 -10.32
N VAL A 144 -0.99 0.37 -11.12
CA VAL A 144 0.38 0.92 -11.24
C VAL A 144 0.34 2.38 -11.73
N ALA A 145 -0.49 2.68 -12.72
CA ALA A 145 -0.69 4.05 -13.20
C ALA A 145 -1.26 4.97 -12.10
N THR A 146 -2.25 4.49 -11.35
CA THR A 146 -2.84 5.22 -10.21
C THR A 146 -1.81 5.45 -9.10
N LEU A 147 -1.00 4.44 -8.77
CA LEU A 147 0.07 4.55 -7.79
C LEU A 147 1.15 5.53 -8.23
N GLY A 148 1.57 5.45 -9.48
CA GLY A 148 2.54 6.37 -10.07
C GLY A 148 2.02 7.81 -10.06
N PHE A 149 0.76 8.02 -10.42
CA PHE A 149 0.10 9.32 -10.36
C PHE A 149 0.05 9.86 -8.91
N LEU A 150 -0.38 9.03 -7.94
CA LEU A 150 -0.42 9.42 -6.53
C LEU A 150 0.98 9.75 -5.98
N LEU A 151 2.02 9.04 -6.41
CA LEU A 151 3.41 9.35 -6.07
C LEU A 151 3.82 10.73 -6.60
N ILE A 152 3.52 11.03 -7.87
CA ILE A 152 3.82 12.35 -8.47
C ILE A 152 3.06 13.44 -7.73
N VAL A 153 1.78 13.25 -7.45
CA VAL A 153 0.97 14.20 -6.67
C VAL A 153 1.57 14.38 -5.26
N SER A 154 1.96 13.29 -4.61
CA SER A 154 2.63 13.35 -3.28
C SER A 154 3.91 14.17 -3.32
N LEU A 155 4.75 14.00 -4.34
CA LEU A 155 5.99 14.76 -4.50
C LEU A 155 5.72 16.24 -4.73
N VAL A 156 4.77 16.58 -5.61
CA VAL A 156 4.40 17.97 -5.90
C VAL A 156 3.81 18.65 -4.65
N VAL A 157 2.90 17.97 -3.96
CA VAL A 157 2.30 18.48 -2.73
C VAL A 157 3.35 18.64 -1.63
N SER A 158 4.25 17.67 -1.44
CA SER A 158 5.32 17.77 -0.46
C SER A 158 6.28 18.93 -0.76
N ALA A 159 6.64 19.12 -2.03
CA ALA A 159 7.48 20.26 -2.44
C ALA A 159 6.76 21.60 -2.20
N GLY A 160 5.48 21.69 -2.54
CA GLY A 160 4.66 22.89 -2.29
C GLY A 160 4.52 23.19 -0.81
N LEU A 161 4.27 22.16 0.02
CA LEU A 161 4.18 22.31 1.48
C LEU A 161 5.49 22.76 2.10
N THR A 162 6.63 22.26 1.62
CA THR A 162 7.95 22.69 2.09
C THR A 162 8.19 24.18 1.77
N ALA A 163 7.96 24.59 0.52
CA ALA A 163 8.11 25.97 0.10
C ALA A 163 7.17 26.92 0.86
N PHE A 164 5.91 26.48 1.11
CA PHE A 164 4.94 27.25 1.89
C PHE A 164 5.27 27.28 3.39
N GLY A 165 5.88 26.21 3.90
CA GLY A 165 6.33 26.08 5.28
C GLY A 165 7.40 27.09 5.66
N ASP A 166 8.37 27.32 4.79
CA ASP A 166 9.41 28.31 5.00
C ASP A 166 8.82 29.73 5.11
N TYR A 167 7.83 30.04 4.27
CA TYR A 167 7.09 31.29 4.33
C TYR A 167 6.28 31.45 5.64
N LEU A 168 5.50 30.40 6.01
CA LEU A 168 4.69 30.41 7.23
C LEU A 168 5.54 30.52 8.50
N ASN A 169 6.69 29.85 8.55
CA ASN A 169 7.59 29.92 9.69
C ASN A 169 8.22 31.32 9.87
N SER A 170 8.36 32.09 8.77
CA SER A 170 8.85 33.46 8.83
C SER A 170 7.81 34.48 9.31
N VAL A 171 6.49 34.15 9.20
CA VAL A 171 5.39 35.10 9.46
C VAL A 171 4.61 34.74 10.72
N LEU A 172 4.51 33.46 11.11
CA LEU A 172 3.66 32.98 12.20
C LEU A 172 4.45 32.26 13.29
N PRO A 173 4.24 32.59 14.58
CA PRO A 173 4.94 31.93 15.71
C PRO A 173 4.60 30.44 15.87
N PHE A 174 3.51 29.96 15.25
CA PHE A 174 3.07 28.55 15.26
C PHE A 174 3.14 27.89 13.87
N GLY A 175 3.87 28.46 12.92
CA GLY A 175 3.98 27.98 11.55
C GLY A 175 4.37 26.49 11.47
N GLN A 176 5.32 26.06 12.29
CA GLN A 176 5.78 24.68 12.32
C GLN A 176 4.71 23.69 12.77
N LEU A 177 3.86 24.03 13.74
CA LEU A 177 2.74 23.18 14.18
C LEU A 177 1.68 23.05 13.09
N ILE A 178 1.32 24.16 12.45
CA ILE A 178 0.36 24.17 11.33
C ILE A 178 0.86 23.29 10.20
N MET A 179 2.14 23.41 9.84
CA MET A 179 2.74 22.60 8.78
C MET A 179 2.79 21.11 9.13
N THR A 180 3.06 20.76 10.39
CA THR A 180 3.05 19.38 10.85
C THR A 180 1.65 18.76 10.73
N VAL A 181 0.62 19.48 11.15
CA VAL A 181 -0.78 19.02 11.03
C VAL A 181 -1.20 18.92 9.56
N LEU A 182 -0.84 19.90 8.74
CA LEU A 182 -1.18 19.91 7.32
C LEU A 182 -0.49 18.77 6.57
N ASN A 183 0.80 18.53 6.81
CA ASN A 183 1.54 17.39 6.27
C ASN A 183 0.91 16.05 6.70
N GLY A 184 0.53 15.93 7.96
CA GLY A 184 -0.15 14.74 8.48
C GLY A 184 -1.50 14.50 7.78
N ALA A 185 -2.31 15.55 7.61
CA ALA A 185 -3.61 15.47 6.94
C ALA A 185 -3.47 15.10 5.46
N VAL A 186 -2.53 15.72 4.75
CA VAL A 186 -2.25 15.41 3.35
C VAL A 186 -1.76 13.97 3.20
N SER A 187 -0.80 13.55 4.02
CA SER A 187 -0.31 12.17 4.01
C SER A 187 -1.43 11.16 4.27
N LEU A 188 -2.26 11.40 5.28
CA LEU A 188 -3.40 10.53 5.58
C LEU A 188 -4.40 10.47 4.42
N THR A 189 -4.66 11.60 3.77
CA THR A 189 -5.57 11.67 2.61
C THR A 189 -5.01 10.88 1.44
N LEU A 190 -3.74 11.04 1.10
CA LEU A 190 -3.09 10.30 0.01
C LEU A 190 -3.06 8.79 0.26
N ILE A 191 -2.74 8.37 1.49
CA ILE A 191 -2.77 6.95 1.88
C ILE A 191 -4.21 6.40 1.83
N SER A 192 -5.20 7.19 2.25
CA SER A 192 -6.61 6.80 2.15
C SER A 192 -7.06 6.65 0.70
N MET A 193 -6.67 7.56 -0.18
CA MET A 193 -6.96 7.46 -1.62
C MET A 193 -6.33 6.20 -2.24
N LEU A 194 -5.10 5.88 -1.84
CA LEU A 194 -4.41 4.67 -2.28
C LEU A 194 -5.21 3.40 -1.90
N PHE A 195 -5.54 3.25 -0.61
CA PHE A 195 -6.32 2.11 -0.16
C PHE A 195 -7.73 2.08 -0.78
N ALA A 196 -8.36 3.24 -0.96
CA ALA A 196 -9.65 3.34 -1.64
C ALA A 196 -9.57 2.85 -3.09
N ALA A 197 -8.53 3.24 -3.83
CA ALA A 197 -8.30 2.77 -5.19
C ALA A 197 -8.11 1.25 -5.24
N ILE A 198 -7.29 0.69 -4.35
CA ILE A 198 -7.05 -0.76 -4.29
C ILE A 198 -8.35 -1.51 -3.95
N TYR A 199 -9.07 -1.10 -2.91
CA TYR A 199 -10.30 -1.75 -2.48
C TYR A 199 -11.43 -1.63 -3.50
N LYS A 200 -11.45 -0.58 -4.31
CA LYS A 200 -12.47 -0.36 -5.33
C LYS A 200 -12.20 -1.10 -6.63
N ILE A 201 -10.93 -1.11 -7.07
CA ILE A 201 -10.54 -1.55 -8.41
C ILE A 201 -10.21 -3.05 -8.45
N LEU A 202 -9.53 -3.55 -7.40
CA LEU A 202 -8.91 -4.88 -7.44
C LEU A 202 -9.90 -6.03 -7.25
N PRO A 203 -10.92 -5.97 -6.35
CA PRO A 203 -11.86 -7.08 -6.17
C PRO A 203 -12.78 -7.26 -7.37
N ASP A 204 -13.12 -8.53 -7.68
CA ASP A 204 -14.13 -8.87 -8.71
C ASP A 204 -15.57 -8.64 -8.25
N ARG A 205 -15.78 -7.77 -7.27
CA ARG A 205 -17.09 -7.42 -6.71
C ARG A 205 -17.29 -5.91 -6.74
N HIS A 206 -18.49 -5.49 -7.16
CA HIS A 206 -18.84 -4.08 -7.09
C HIS A 206 -19.04 -3.66 -5.63
N LEU A 207 -18.28 -2.67 -5.19
CA LEU A 207 -18.33 -2.07 -3.86
C LEU A 207 -18.77 -0.61 -3.98
N GLU A 208 -19.62 -0.18 -3.06
CA GLU A 208 -20.06 1.21 -3.02
C GLU A 208 -18.92 2.11 -2.50
N TRP A 209 -18.77 3.29 -3.10
CA TRP A 209 -17.73 4.23 -2.71
C TRP A 209 -17.81 4.63 -1.23
N ARG A 210 -19.02 4.74 -0.70
CA ARG A 210 -19.27 5.07 0.71
C ARG A 210 -18.59 4.08 1.66
N ASP A 211 -18.73 2.78 1.38
CA ASP A 211 -18.15 1.72 2.21
C ASP A 211 -16.63 1.67 2.06
N VAL A 212 -16.16 1.82 0.82
CA VAL A 212 -14.73 1.82 0.49
C VAL A 212 -14.00 2.97 1.14
N ILE A 213 -14.56 4.19 1.12
CA ILE A 213 -13.93 5.39 1.72
C ILE A 213 -13.78 5.20 3.22
N VAL A 214 -14.82 4.75 3.92
CA VAL A 214 -14.76 4.52 5.38
C VAL A 214 -13.68 3.48 5.70
N GLY A 215 -13.66 2.36 4.98
CA GLY A 215 -12.64 1.33 5.17
C GLY A 215 -11.23 1.82 4.86
N ALA A 216 -11.05 2.57 3.78
CA ALA A 216 -9.77 3.12 3.38
C ALA A 216 -9.21 4.12 4.41
N VAL A 217 -10.04 4.99 4.96
CA VAL A 217 -9.65 5.94 6.02
C VAL A 217 -9.22 5.18 7.28
N VAL A 218 -10.00 4.20 7.71
CA VAL A 218 -9.63 3.36 8.87
C VAL A 218 -8.31 2.62 8.62
N THR A 219 -8.14 2.06 7.43
CA THR A 219 -6.88 1.38 7.05
C THR A 219 -5.71 2.36 7.03
N ALA A 220 -5.88 3.58 6.51
CA ALA A 220 -4.84 4.59 6.49
C ALA A 220 -4.44 5.05 7.90
N VAL A 221 -5.39 5.18 8.82
CA VAL A 221 -5.11 5.47 10.24
C VAL A 221 -4.33 4.32 10.87
N LEU A 222 -4.78 3.08 10.71
CA LEU A 222 -4.08 1.89 11.22
C LEU A 222 -2.67 1.79 10.62
N PHE A 223 -2.52 2.07 9.33
CA PHE A 223 -1.23 2.07 8.67
C PHE A 223 -0.30 3.16 9.21
N THR A 224 -0.83 4.37 9.44
CA THR A 224 -0.05 5.48 9.99
C THR A 224 0.44 5.21 11.40
N ILE A 225 -0.40 4.63 12.26
CA ILE A 225 -0.01 4.20 13.60
C ILE A 225 0.97 3.03 13.51
N GLY A 226 0.65 2.06 12.66
CA GLY A 226 1.41 0.85 12.49
C GLY A 226 2.83 1.08 11.95
N LYS A 227 3.01 2.02 11.01
CA LYS A 227 4.36 2.35 10.52
C LYS A 227 5.26 2.93 11.63
N ALA A 228 4.69 3.70 12.56
CA ALA A 228 5.43 4.19 13.71
C ALA A 228 5.84 3.04 14.64
N GLY A 229 4.92 2.11 14.90
CA GLY A 229 5.18 0.93 15.73
C GLY A 229 6.23 -0.01 15.13
N ILE A 230 6.11 -0.37 13.86
CA ILE A 230 7.09 -1.24 13.20
C ILE A 230 8.44 -0.54 13.02
N GLY A 231 8.46 0.77 12.74
CA GLY A 231 9.69 1.55 12.67
C GLY A 231 10.44 1.58 14.00
N TRP A 232 9.72 1.76 15.12
CA TRP A 232 10.29 1.67 16.45
C TRP A 232 10.84 0.26 16.75
N TYR A 233 10.07 -0.80 16.43
CA TYR A 233 10.50 -2.19 16.61
C TYR A 233 11.76 -2.50 15.81
N ILE A 234 11.81 -2.14 14.54
CA ILE A 234 12.99 -2.37 13.68
C ILE A 234 14.19 -1.59 14.20
N GLY A 235 14.00 -0.32 14.58
CA GLY A 235 15.08 0.54 15.09
C GLY A 235 15.64 0.10 16.44
N SER A 236 14.82 -0.56 17.28
CA SER A 236 15.24 -1.09 18.59
C SER A 236 15.75 -2.53 18.52
N SER A 237 15.46 -3.26 17.44
CA SER A 237 15.85 -4.66 17.30
C SER A 237 17.27 -4.80 16.70
N ALA A 238 18.02 -5.77 17.22
CA ALA A 238 19.33 -6.11 16.68
C ALA A 238 19.28 -6.91 15.36
N VAL A 239 18.11 -7.09 14.76
CA VAL A 239 17.93 -7.93 13.56
C VAL A 239 18.80 -7.46 12.41
N ALA A 240 18.80 -6.14 12.14
CA ALA A 240 19.59 -5.58 11.05
C ALA A 240 21.11 -5.71 11.29
N SER A 241 21.55 -5.51 12.53
CA SER A 241 22.98 -5.57 12.89
C SER A 241 23.51 -6.99 13.02
N SER A 242 22.67 -7.94 13.45
CA SER A 242 23.09 -9.33 13.69
C SER A 242 23.28 -10.16 12.42
N TYR A 243 22.57 -9.81 11.34
CA TYR A 243 22.55 -10.60 10.09
C TYR A 243 23.16 -9.87 8.89
N GLY A 244 23.77 -8.68 9.08
CA GLY A 244 24.39 -7.91 8.00
C GLY A 244 23.42 -7.66 6.82
N ALA A 245 23.85 -7.91 5.59
CA ALA A 245 23.02 -7.72 4.39
C ALA A 245 21.74 -8.57 4.40
N ALA A 246 21.76 -9.77 5.00
CA ALA A 246 20.57 -10.61 5.13
C ALA A 246 19.57 -10.02 6.13
N GLY A 247 20.04 -9.36 7.21
CA GLY A 247 19.19 -8.68 8.18
C GLY A 247 18.33 -7.62 7.54
N ALA A 248 18.88 -6.92 6.61
CA ALA A 248 18.22 -5.89 5.86
C ALA A 248 17.10 -6.41 4.95
N LEU A 249 17.30 -7.53 4.28
CA LEU A 249 16.24 -8.21 3.53
C LEU A 249 15.11 -8.64 4.46
N ILE A 250 15.45 -9.17 5.65
CA ILE A 250 14.47 -9.55 6.67
C ILE A 250 13.66 -8.34 7.13
N VAL A 251 14.31 -7.18 7.36
CA VAL A 251 13.64 -5.93 7.75
C VAL A 251 12.63 -5.49 6.68
N VAL A 252 13.04 -5.48 5.41
CA VAL A 252 12.14 -5.12 4.29
C VAL A 252 10.97 -6.11 4.20
N LEU A 253 11.25 -7.40 4.29
CA LEU A 253 10.21 -8.44 4.26
C LEU A 253 9.22 -8.29 5.42
N LEU A 254 9.73 -8.07 6.63
CA LEU A 254 8.92 -7.87 7.83
C LEU A 254 8.04 -6.61 7.70
N TRP A 255 8.60 -5.51 7.20
CA TRP A 255 7.87 -4.28 6.98
C TRP A 255 6.74 -4.46 5.96
N ILE A 256 7.02 -5.12 4.83
CA ILE A 256 6.00 -5.38 3.80
C ILE A 256 4.94 -6.35 4.32
N TYR A 257 5.35 -7.42 5.02
CA TYR A 257 4.44 -8.37 5.64
C TYR A 257 3.47 -7.67 6.60
N TYR A 258 3.99 -6.88 7.52
CA TYR A 258 3.19 -6.12 8.47
C TYR A 258 2.23 -5.14 7.78
N SER A 259 2.73 -4.40 6.78
CA SER A 259 1.89 -3.48 6.00
C SER A 259 0.75 -4.21 5.29
N THR A 260 1.03 -5.41 4.78
CA THR A 260 0.02 -6.26 4.14
C THR A 260 -1.01 -6.79 5.13
N GLN A 261 -0.61 -7.10 6.38
CA GLN A 261 -1.56 -7.49 7.43
C GLN A 261 -2.54 -6.35 7.74
N ILE A 262 -2.05 -5.11 7.84
CA ILE A 262 -2.92 -3.93 8.03
C ILE A 262 -3.87 -3.75 6.84
N PHE A 263 -3.37 -3.91 5.63
CA PHE A 263 -4.18 -3.85 4.41
C PHE A 263 -5.31 -4.89 4.42
N LEU A 264 -5.02 -6.15 4.71
CA LEU A 264 -6.04 -7.22 4.77
C LEU A 264 -7.01 -7.03 5.94
N LEU A 265 -6.53 -6.58 7.10
CA LEU A 265 -7.37 -6.26 8.25
C LEU A 265 -8.36 -5.12 7.92
N GLY A 266 -7.88 -4.11 7.21
CA GLY A 266 -8.71 -3.00 6.74
C GLY A 266 -9.76 -3.44 5.71
N ALA A 267 -9.43 -4.39 4.85
CA ALA A 267 -10.38 -4.98 3.90
C ALA A 267 -11.49 -5.77 4.63
N GLU A 268 -11.15 -6.55 5.66
CA GLU A 268 -12.12 -7.24 6.51
C GLU A 268 -13.01 -6.26 7.26
N PHE A 269 -12.42 -5.22 7.86
CA PHE A 269 -13.18 -4.14 8.48
C PHE A 269 -14.17 -3.51 7.50
N THR A 270 -13.73 -3.20 6.28
CA THR A 270 -14.59 -2.63 5.22
C THR A 270 -15.78 -3.53 4.91
N LYS A 271 -15.54 -4.84 4.80
CA LYS A 271 -16.60 -5.84 4.58
C LYS A 271 -17.62 -5.86 5.73
N ILE A 272 -17.14 -5.87 6.97
CA ILE A 272 -18.02 -5.92 8.15
C ILE A 272 -18.81 -4.62 8.29
N TYR A 273 -18.15 -3.48 8.04
CA TYR A 273 -18.81 -2.18 8.01
C TYR A 273 -19.93 -2.13 6.95
N ALA A 274 -19.63 -2.54 5.71
CA ALA A 274 -20.61 -2.59 4.61
C ALA A 274 -21.83 -3.45 4.94
N ASN A 275 -21.61 -4.57 5.64
CA ASN A 275 -22.68 -5.49 6.01
C ASN A 275 -23.55 -4.98 7.19
N ARG A 276 -22.97 -4.20 8.11
CA ARG A 276 -23.69 -3.74 9.33
C ARG A 276 -24.28 -2.35 9.19
N HIS A 277 -23.58 -1.43 8.57
CA HIS A 277 -23.92 0.00 8.53
C HIS A 277 -23.94 0.59 7.12
N GLY A 278 -23.41 -0.16 6.15
CA GLY A 278 -23.21 0.29 4.79
C GLY A 278 -24.27 -0.19 3.82
N SER A 279 -23.88 -0.19 2.54
CA SER A 279 -24.77 -0.49 1.39
C SER A 279 -25.31 -1.91 1.37
N LYS A 280 -24.72 -2.85 2.12
CA LYS A 280 -25.12 -4.26 2.19
C LYS A 280 -25.89 -4.62 3.46
N GLN A 281 -26.26 -3.64 4.25
CA GLN A 281 -27.18 -3.88 5.35
C GLN A 281 -28.48 -4.46 4.78
N LYS A 282 -28.84 -5.68 5.18
CA LYS A 282 -30.15 -6.25 4.83
C LYS A 282 -31.20 -5.31 5.39
N SER A 283 -32.01 -4.71 4.52
CA SER A 283 -33.25 -4.05 4.97
C SER A 283 -33.99 -5.05 5.86
N PRO A 284 -34.49 -4.64 7.03
CA PRO A 284 -35.39 -5.50 7.76
C PRO A 284 -36.53 -5.81 6.80
N VAL A 285 -36.59 -7.07 6.34
CA VAL A 285 -37.72 -7.58 5.60
C VAL A 285 -38.89 -7.35 6.55
N ALA A 286 -39.86 -6.58 6.11
CA ALA A 286 -41.14 -6.42 6.78
C ALA A 286 -41.72 -7.85 6.91
N GLU A 287 -41.48 -8.50 8.05
CA GLU A 287 -42.30 -9.59 8.54
C GLU A 287 -43.57 -8.93 9.05
N GLY A 288 -44.54 -8.85 8.15
CA GLY A 288 -45.84 -8.23 8.43
C GLY A 288 -46.75 -8.33 7.24
N GLY A 289 -47.38 -9.52 7.04
CA GLY A 289 -48.42 -9.73 6.08
C GLY A 289 -48.85 -11.18 6.06
#